data_ac4a5a84b99f028e60b7b86307bb4cd9
#
_entry.id   ac4a5a84b99f028e60b7b86307bb4cd9
#
_cell.length_a   1.000
_cell.length_b   1.000
_cell.length_c   1.000
_cell.angle_alpha   90.00
_cell.angle_beta   90.00
_cell.angle_gamma   90.00
#
_symmetry.space_group_name_H-M   'P 1'
#
loop_
_entity.id
_entity.type
_entity.pdbx_description
1 polymer ?
#
loop_
_entity_poly.entity_id
_entity_poly.type
_entity_poly.pdbx_seq_one_letter_code
_entity_poly.pdbx_strand_id
1 'polypeptide(L)'
;SGKKLIQVGKKGYVISRMEKGTKGYWKYFQYDYKVRKWQKQKKVWKKVLEKKYYFNGSGNCTRIYHISARTCYDVHNGKNILVKKDVRQLSTKKYYFGADGKRVRVAGMYLTGSGKLIYVKADGSVVREIPGQVLEYTEDHGVLTSCRVKDGSMMHYYNKDGEVKRSINMAGAMVALTYDDGPSNYTGEILDVLGQYGSTATFFVLGQRVSDYADIIKRADEMGCEIGNHTYSHKKLTGAGVSVIQSQIWDTNAAVMNVIGSSPVAMRPPGGSHDQTVCSAVGMPLILWSIDTRDWQTRNAVSTQRAVLEHVKDGDIILMHDLYSQTAEASRTIIPELVRMGYQLVTVSELADCRGGMVPGGVYKAFR
;
A
#
# COMPACT_ATOMS: atom_id res chain seq x y z
N SER A 1 19.11 -51.47 4.20
CA SER A 1 20.24 -50.81 4.88
C SER A 1 20.01 -49.28 4.86
N GLY A 2 19.67 -48.68 5.99
CA GLY A 2 19.42 -47.27 6.12
C GLY A 2 20.68 -46.44 5.82
N LYS A 3 20.59 -45.37 5.01
CA LYS A 3 21.69 -44.43 4.80
C LYS A 3 22.07 -43.81 6.15
N LYS A 4 23.37 -43.90 6.52
CA LYS A 4 23.92 -43.26 7.72
C LYS A 4 24.90 -42.17 7.30
N LEU A 5 24.80 -40.96 7.91
CA LEU A 5 25.83 -39.92 7.82
C LEU A 5 26.59 -39.94 9.15
N ILE A 6 27.90 -40.05 9.09
CA ILE A 6 28.76 -40.15 10.27
C ILE A 6 29.72 -38.97 10.26
N GLN A 7 29.87 -38.29 11.40
CA GLN A 7 30.88 -37.26 11.60
C GLN A 7 31.97 -37.86 12.52
N VAL A 8 33.21 -37.70 12.06
CA VAL A 8 34.40 -38.16 12.80
C VAL A 8 35.12 -36.96 13.39
N GLY A 9 35.47 -36.97 14.63
CA GLY A 9 36.27 -35.96 15.30
C GLY A 9 37.75 -36.04 14.93
N LYS A 10 38.56 -35.03 15.33
CA LYS A 10 39.99 -34.89 15.02
C LYS A 10 40.84 -36.08 15.39
N LYS A 11 40.39 -36.92 16.34
CA LYS A 11 41.08 -38.14 16.79
C LYS A 11 40.53 -39.42 16.15
N GLY A 12 39.77 -39.34 15.06
CA GLY A 12 39.23 -40.53 14.35
C GLY A 12 38.00 -41.17 14.98
N TYR A 13 37.55 -40.72 16.16
CA TYR A 13 36.34 -41.27 16.79
C TYR A 13 35.05 -40.71 16.22
N VAL A 14 34.02 -41.53 16.09
CA VAL A 14 32.68 -41.10 15.67
C VAL A 14 32.03 -40.28 16.77
N ILE A 15 31.83 -38.99 16.52
CA ILE A 15 31.27 -38.04 17.50
C ILE A 15 29.79 -37.77 17.31
N SER A 16 29.30 -37.96 16.07
CA SER A 16 27.88 -37.80 15.78
C SER A 16 27.46 -38.66 14.59
N ARG A 17 26.19 -38.97 14.51
CA ARG A 17 25.61 -39.72 13.39
C ARG A 17 24.18 -39.26 13.09
N MET A 18 23.77 -39.35 11.83
CA MET A 18 22.39 -39.23 11.39
C MET A 18 21.89 -40.55 10.82
N GLU A 19 20.72 -40.96 11.22
CA GLU A 19 20.07 -42.19 10.78
C GLU A 19 18.67 -41.91 10.28
N LYS A 20 18.25 -42.58 9.19
CA LYS A 20 16.88 -42.49 8.67
C LYS A 20 16.02 -43.53 9.42
N GLY A 21 15.01 -43.04 10.17
CA GLY A 21 14.08 -43.92 10.90
C GLY A 21 13.02 -44.54 9.98
N THR A 22 12.22 -45.46 10.52
CA THR A 22 11.19 -46.25 9.82
C THR A 22 10.11 -45.39 9.14
N LYS A 23 9.79 -44.20 9.70
CA LYS A 23 8.85 -43.23 9.11
C LYS A 23 9.50 -42.23 8.14
N GLY A 24 10.73 -42.53 7.64
CA GLY A 24 11.42 -41.72 6.67
C GLY A 24 12.12 -40.45 7.20
N TYR A 25 11.96 -40.09 8.46
CA TYR A 25 12.62 -38.95 9.06
C TYR A 25 14.06 -39.23 9.46
N TRP A 26 14.95 -38.25 9.25
CA TRP A 26 16.30 -38.31 9.80
C TRP A 26 16.28 -38.03 11.30
N LYS A 27 17.13 -38.74 12.07
CA LYS A 27 17.40 -38.53 13.49
C LYS A 27 18.88 -38.25 13.68
N TYR A 28 19.23 -37.34 14.58
CA TYR A 28 20.61 -36.99 14.89
C TYR A 28 20.96 -37.47 16.29
N PHE A 29 22.09 -38.14 16.40
CA PHE A 29 22.65 -38.66 17.65
C PHE A 29 24.04 -38.10 17.85
N GLN A 30 24.34 -37.69 19.06
CA GLN A 30 25.66 -37.28 19.52
C GLN A 30 26.15 -38.25 20.57
N TYR A 31 27.40 -38.66 20.47
CA TYR A 31 27.98 -39.56 21.46
C TYR A 31 28.39 -38.75 22.70
N ASP A 32 27.87 -39.14 23.85
CA ASP A 32 28.24 -38.57 25.14
C ASP A 32 29.32 -39.45 25.79
N TYR A 33 30.55 -38.94 25.85
CA TYR A 33 31.71 -39.67 26.37
C TYR A 33 31.68 -39.84 27.90
N LYS A 34 30.94 -38.98 28.61
CA LYS A 34 30.81 -39.08 30.07
C LYS A 34 30.00 -40.31 30.47
N VAL A 35 28.85 -40.49 29.79
CA VAL A 35 27.94 -41.62 30.04
C VAL A 35 28.14 -42.78 29.04
N ARG A 36 29.08 -42.65 28.10
CA ARG A 36 29.44 -43.65 27.06
C ARG A 36 28.24 -44.15 26.24
N LYS A 37 27.26 -43.25 25.94
CA LYS A 37 26.04 -43.59 25.20
C LYS A 37 25.73 -42.60 24.11
N TRP A 38 25.01 -43.05 23.07
CA TRP A 38 24.46 -42.22 22.02
C TRP A 38 23.19 -41.51 22.49
N GLN A 39 23.22 -40.20 22.50
CA GLN A 39 22.08 -39.41 22.90
C GLN A 39 21.37 -38.80 21.65
N LYS A 40 20.07 -39.09 21.50
CA LYS A 40 19.24 -38.53 20.47
C LYS A 40 19.00 -37.05 20.75
N GLN A 41 19.33 -36.21 19.78
CA GLN A 41 19.19 -34.77 19.90
C GLN A 41 17.76 -34.34 19.54
N LYS A 42 17.18 -33.42 20.32
CA LYS A 42 15.80 -32.92 20.21
C LYS A 42 15.77 -31.40 20.33
N LYS A 43 14.77 -30.74 19.72
CA LYS A 43 14.56 -29.28 19.74
C LYS A 43 15.84 -28.47 19.41
N VAL A 44 16.60 -28.91 18.41
CA VAL A 44 17.93 -28.37 18.11
C VAL A 44 18.22 -28.30 16.62
N TRP A 45 18.95 -27.28 16.21
CA TRP A 45 19.57 -27.16 14.87
C TRP A 45 20.97 -27.81 14.90
N LYS A 46 21.24 -28.62 13.91
CA LYS A 46 22.59 -29.21 13.69
C LYS A 46 23.05 -28.93 12.26
N LYS A 47 24.29 -28.43 12.11
CA LYS A 47 24.94 -28.27 10.81
C LYS A 47 25.64 -29.59 10.45
N VAL A 48 25.36 -30.10 9.27
CA VAL A 48 26.07 -31.26 8.67
C VAL A 48 26.38 -30.86 7.23
N LEU A 49 27.66 -30.72 6.92
CA LEU A 49 28.12 -30.16 5.64
C LEU A 49 27.46 -28.80 5.33
N GLU A 50 26.98 -28.63 4.11
CA GLU A 50 26.32 -27.39 3.60
C GLU A 50 24.85 -27.25 4.02
N LYS A 51 24.38 -28.03 5.01
CA LYS A 51 22.98 -28.03 5.45
C LYS A 51 22.88 -27.89 6.96
N LYS A 52 21.81 -27.16 7.39
CA LYS A 52 21.36 -27.17 8.79
C LYS A 52 20.07 -27.97 8.88
N TYR A 53 19.97 -28.83 9.86
CA TYR A 53 18.85 -29.71 10.13
C TYR A 53 18.21 -29.34 11.46
N TYR A 54 16.89 -29.16 11.49
CA TYR A 54 16.17 -28.99 12.74
C TYR A 54 15.50 -30.29 13.17
N PHE A 55 15.74 -30.67 14.41
CA PHE A 55 15.15 -31.85 15.03
C PHE A 55 14.13 -31.43 16.09
N ASN A 56 12.87 -31.86 15.93
CA ASN A 56 11.75 -31.51 16.80
C ASN A 56 11.84 -32.19 18.18
N GLY A 57 10.80 -32.01 19.02
CA GLY A 57 10.73 -32.64 20.36
C GLY A 57 10.78 -34.15 20.36
N SER A 58 10.36 -34.81 19.28
CA SER A 58 10.50 -36.28 19.11
C SER A 58 11.85 -36.68 18.50
N GLY A 59 12.73 -35.71 18.19
CA GLY A 59 14.03 -35.94 17.58
C GLY A 59 13.98 -36.29 16.10
N ASN A 60 12.85 -36.04 15.42
CA ASN A 60 12.71 -36.17 13.97
C ASN A 60 13.16 -34.90 13.29
N CYS A 61 13.89 -34.99 12.16
CA CYS A 61 14.18 -33.84 11.33
C CYS A 61 12.91 -33.38 10.64
N THR A 62 12.51 -32.14 10.89
CA THR A 62 11.30 -31.53 10.29
C THR A 62 11.63 -30.35 9.42
N ARG A 63 12.89 -29.88 9.38
CA ARG A 63 13.32 -28.78 8.52
C ARG A 63 14.77 -28.90 8.09
N ILE A 64 15.05 -28.54 6.86
CA ILE A 64 16.39 -28.53 6.27
C ILE A 64 16.65 -27.18 5.63
N TYR A 65 17.75 -26.52 5.98
CA TYR A 65 18.21 -25.30 5.32
C TYR A 65 19.53 -25.54 4.59
N HIS A 66 19.54 -25.32 3.27
CA HIS A 66 20.74 -25.36 2.44
C HIS A 66 21.46 -24.01 2.51
N ILE A 67 22.70 -24.01 3.01
CA ILE A 67 23.45 -22.78 3.31
C ILE A 67 23.82 -22.06 2.01
N SER A 68 24.46 -22.75 1.07
CA SER A 68 24.92 -22.19 -0.21
C SER A 68 23.74 -21.78 -1.11
N ALA A 69 22.76 -22.65 -1.28
CA ALA A 69 21.56 -22.37 -2.09
C ALA A 69 20.57 -21.41 -1.42
N ARG A 70 20.72 -21.14 -0.12
CA ARG A 70 19.82 -20.29 0.70
C ARG A 70 18.34 -20.72 0.65
N THR A 71 18.08 -22.01 0.47
CA THR A 71 16.73 -22.58 0.37
C THR A 71 16.35 -23.32 1.65
N CYS A 72 15.07 -23.30 2.03
CA CYS A 72 14.52 -24.01 3.16
C CYS A 72 13.51 -25.06 2.70
N TYR A 73 13.51 -26.20 3.34
CA TYR A 73 12.56 -27.28 3.11
C TYR A 73 11.92 -27.70 4.42
N ASP A 74 10.61 -27.79 4.44
CA ASP A 74 9.89 -28.52 5.48
C ASP A 74 9.89 -30.02 5.12
N VAL A 75 10.00 -30.88 6.13
CA VAL A 75 10.07 -32.32 5.94
C VAL A 75 8.80 -32.97 6.46
N HIS A 76 7.98 -33.51 5.55
CA HIS A 76 6.77 -34.26 5.86
C HIS A 76 6.89 -35.69 5.35
N ASN A 77 6.70 -36.66 6.26
CA ASN A 77 6.78 -38.09 5.92
C ASN A 77 8.06 -38.47 5.15
N GLY A 78 9.19 -37.84 5.53
CA GLY A 78 10.48 -38.02 4.87
C GLY A 78 10.66 -37.38 3.50
N LYS A 79 9.65 -36.61 2.99
CA LYS A 79 9.74 -35.82 1.78
C LYS A 79 10.10 -34.37 2.10
N ASN A 80 10.97 -33.76 1.29
CA ASN A 80 11.37 -32.36 1.41
C ASN A 80 10.44 -31.50 0.56
N ILE A 81 9.77 -30.53 1.18
CA ILE A 81 8.89 -29.56 0.52
C ILE A 81 9.57 -28.20 0.57
N LEU A 82 9.85 -27.62 -0.60
CA LEU A 82 10.48 -26.31 -0.70
C LEU A 82 9.55 -25.22 -0.17
N VAL A 83 10.06 -24.41 0.75
CA VAL A 83 9.35 -23.25 1.31
C VAL A 83 9.38 -22.11 0.31
N LYS A 84 8.21 -21.59 -0.07
CA LYS A 84 8.04 -20.46 -1.00
C LYS A 84 7.05 -19.46 -0.43
N LYS A 85 7.29 -18.16 -0.67
CA LYS A 85 6.46 -17.03 -0.19
C LYS A 85 6.05 -17.19 1.28
N ASP A 86 6.98 -17.62 2.14
CA ASP A 86 6.67 -17.92 3.53
C ASP A 86 7.86 -17.73 4.47
N VAL A 87 7.58 -17.66 5.77
CA VAL A 87 8.54 -17.40 6.83
C VAL A 87 8.92 -18.69 7.55
N ARG A 88 10.21 -18.88 7.80
CA ARG A 88 10.69 -19.99 8.65
C ARG A 88 11.72 -19.52 9.67
N GLN A 89 11.59 -20.03 10.86
CA GLN A 89 12.59 -19.84 11.91
C GLN A 89 13.81 -20.72 11.64
N LEU A 90 14.99 -20.08 11.55
CA LEU A 90 16.29 -20.73 11.46
C LEU A 90 17.12 -20.31 12.67
N SER A 91 17.25 -21.20 13.66
CA SER A 91 17.84 -20.89 14.97
C SER A 91 17.03 -19.84 15.73
N THR A 92 17.57 -18.68 16.02
CA THR A 92 16.95 -17.61 16.81
C THR A 92 16.16 -16.59 15.97
N LYS A 93 16.36 -16.55 14.65
CA LYS A 93 15.75 -15.58 13.75
C LYS A 93 14.74 -16.22 12.80
N LYS A 94 13.70 -15.46 12.45
CA LYS A 94 12.77 -15.77 11.36
C LYS A 94 13.31 -15.20 10.05
N TYR A 95 13.19 -15.94 8.94
CA TYR A 95 13.60 -15.50 7.60
C TYR A 95 12.49 -15.74 6.59
N TYR A 96 12.35 -14.81 5.65
CA TYR A 96 11.43 -14.93 4.53
C TYR A 96 12.09 -15.59 3.32
N PHE A 97 11.34 -16.48 2.66
CA PHE A 97 11.72 -17.18 1.43
C PHE A 97 10.78 -16.74 0.31
N GLY A 98 11.33 -16.17 -0.74
CA GLY A 98 10.59 -15.63 -1.87
C GLY A 98 9.90 -16.68 -2.74
N ALA A 99 9.34 -16.26 -3.88
CA ALA A 99 8.63 -17.14 -4.81
C ALA A 99 9.54 -18.24 -5.41
N ASP A 100 10.83 -17.97 -5.56
CA ASP A 100 11.85 -18.92 -6.03
C ASP A 100 12.31 -19.91 -4.93
N GLY A 101 11.80 -19.76 -3.70
CA GLY A 101 12.19 -20.55 -2.54
C GLY A 101 13.53 -20.16 -1.94
N LYS A 102 14.19 -19.10 -2.40
CA LYS A 102 15.42 -18.61 -1.80
C LYS A 102 15.14 -17.57 -0.74
N ARG A 103 16.00 -17.50 0.27
CA ARG A 103 15.97 -16.43 1.26
C ARG A 103 16.22 -15.10 0.59
N VAL A 104 15.32 -14.14 0.75
CA VAL A 104 15.42 -12.80 0.15
C VAL A 104 16.64 -12.04 0.70
N ARG A 105 17.15 -11.08 -0.05
CA ARG A 105 18.31 -10.24 0.30
C ARG A 105 18.09 -8.76 0.03
N VAL A 106 16.85 -8.36 -0.18
CA VAL A 106 16.45 -6.97 -0.33
C VAL A 106 15.59 -6.62 0.88
N ALA A 107 15.90 -5.48 1.52
CA ALA A 107 15.06 -4.97 2.60
C ALA A 107 13.75 -4.43 2.03
N GLY A 108 12.65 -4.58 2.75
CA GLY A 108 11.36 -4.06 2.33
C GLY A 108 10.18 -4.86 2.87
N MET A 109 8.99 -4.51 2.41
CA MET A 109 7.75 -5.21 2.72
C MET A 109 7.53 -6.37 1.76
N TYR A 110 6.96 -7.44 2.28
CA TYR A 110 6.62 -8.64 1.50
C TYR A 110 5.27 -9.21 1.95
N LEU A 111 4.53 -9.75 0.99
CA LEU A 111 3.31 -10.50 1.27
C LEU A 111 3.64 -12.00 1.28
N THR A 112 3.29 -12.70 2.36
CA THR A 112 3.43 -14.16 2.43
C THR A 112 2.36 -14.85 1.59
N GLY A 113 2.55 -16.11 1.26
CA GLY A 113 1.53 -16.92 0.56
C GLY A 113 0.22 -17.08 1.34
N SER A 114 0.23 -16.81 2.65
CA SER A 114 -0.97 -16.78 3.51
C SER A 114 -1.59 -15.37 3.64
N GLY A 115 -1.10 -14.37 2.89
CA GLY A 115 -1.63 -13.01 2.92
C GLY A 115 -1.14 -12.13 4.07
N LYS A 116 -0.14 -12.57 4.86
CA LYS A 116 0.43 -11.75 5.93
C LYS A 116 1.45 -10.77 5.38
N LEU A 117 1.35 -9.51 5.81
CA LEU A 117 2.31 -8.46 5.50
C LEU A 117 3.46 -8.52 6.50
N ILE A 118 4.69 -8.51 6.01
CA ILE A 118 5.91 -8.56 6.82
C ILE A 118 6.94 -7.54 6.33
N TYR A 119 7.76 -7.04 7.24
CA TYR A 119 8.94 -6.25 6.89
C TYR A 119 10.23 -7.05 7.17
N VAL A 120 11.13 -7.12 6.20
CA VAL A 120 12.40 -7.86 6.28
C VAL A 120 13.60 -6.95 6.06
N LYS A 121 14.73 -7.30 6.69
CA LYS A 121 16.03 -6.65 6.46
C LYS A 121 16.73 -7.22 5.23
N ALA A 122 17.80 -6.56 4.78
CA ALA A 122 18.63 -7.00 3.66
C ALA A 122 19.25 -8.40 3.84
N ASP A 123 19.36 -8.92 5.08
CA ASP A 123 19.79 -10.29 5.33
C ASP A 123 18.63 -11.31 5.22
N GLY A 124 17.41 -10.85 4.89
CA GLY A 124 16.18 -11.66 4.80
C GLY A 124 15.54 -11.97 6.14
N SER A 125 16.07 -11.44 7.26
CA SER A 125 15.45 -11.63 8.57
C SER A 125 14.19 -10.80 8.72
N VAL A 126 13.11 -11.43 9.21
CA VAL A 126 11.83 -10.77 9.49
C VAL A 126 11.99 -9.92 10.74
N VAL A 127 11.69 -8.62 10.61
CA VAL A 127 11.74 -7.66 11.72
C VAL A 127 10.40 -7.61 12.44
N ARG A 128 9.33 -7.49 11.66
CA ARG A 128 7.96 -7.39 12.18
C ARG A 128 6.95 -8.02 11.23
N GLU A 129 5.85 -8.47 11.77
CA GLU A 129 4.60 -8.71 11.06
C GLU A 129 3.76 -7.43 11.21
N ILE A 130 3.16 -6.96 10.13
CA ILE A 130 2.27 -5.79 10.12
C ILE A 130 0.85 -6.33 10.22
N PRO A 131 0.08 -5.97 11.27
CA PRO A 131 -1.27 -6.47 11.45
C PRO A 131 -2.24 -5.90 10.41
N GLY A 132 -3.38 -6.56 10.23
CA GLY A 132 -4.46 -6.12 9.36
C GLY A 132 -4.53 -6.88 8.03
N GLN A 133 -5.57 -6.57 7.27
CA GLN A 133 -5.84 -7.12 5.94
C GLN A 133 -5.26 -6.19 4.88
N VAL A 134 -4.38 -6.68 4.04
CA VAL A 134 -3.90 -5.95 2.85
C VAL A 134 -5.04 -5.90 1.83
N LEU A 135 -5.45 -4.71 1.46
CA LEU A 135 -6.51 -4.47 0.48
C LEU A 135 -5.96 -4.23 -0.91
N GLU A 136 -4.86 -3.47 -0.98
CA GLU A 136 -4.23 -3.09 -2.23
C GLU A 136 -2.73 -2.93 -2.01
N TYR A 137 -1.92 -3.21 -3.04
CA TYR A 137 -0.49 -2.99 -3.01
C TYR A 137 0.07 -2.82 -4.42
N THR A 138 1.22 -2.16 -4.50
CA THR A 138 2.10 -2.16 -5.66
C THR A 138 3.39 -2.89 -5.31
N GLU A 139 4.01 -3.55 -6.28
CA GLU A 139 5.26 -4.27 -6.04
C GLU A 139 6.25 -4.08 -7.19
N ASP A 140 7.53 -4.13 -6.84
CA ASP A 140 8.64 -4.21 -7.78
C ASP A 140 9.50 -5.43 -7.43
N HIS A 141 9.63 -6.37 -8.36
CA HIS A 141 10.37 -7.62 -8.16
C HIS A 141 10.00 -8.39 -6.87
N GLY A 142 8.73 -8.33 -6.47
CA GLY A 142 8.19 -9.01 -5.28
C GLY A 142 8.42 -8.28 -3.96
N VAL A 143 8.98 -7.07 -3.99
CA VAL A 143 9.04 -6.14 -2.85
C VAL A 143 7.90 -5.15 -2.99
N LEU A 144 7.09 -4.98 -1.94
CA LEU A 144 5.99 -4.02 -1.99
C LEU A 144 6.53 -2.59 -1.96
N THR A 145 6.11 -1.77 -2.91
CA THR A 145 6.47 -0.35 -3.00
C THR A 145 5.47 0.55 -2.30
N SER A 146 4.23 0.12 -2.22
CA SER A 146 3.19 0.72 -1.38
C SER A 146 2.17 -0.34 -0.98
N CYS A 147 1.43 -0.12 0.10
CA CYS A 147 0.26 -0.94 0.39
C CYS A 147 -0.74 -0.22 1.30
N ARG A 148 -2.00 -0.58 1.15
CA ARG A 148 -3.12 -0.16 1.96
C ARG A 148 -3.60 -1.32 2.81
N VAL A 149 -3.66 -1.10 4.12
CA VAL A 149 -3.96 -2.15 5.11
C VAL A 149 -5.11 -1.70 6.00
N LYS A 150 -6.14 -2.53 6.10
CA LYS A 150 -7.24 -2.36 7.05
C LYS A 150 -6.93 -3.13 8.33
N ASP A 151 -6.86 -2.43 9.46
CA ASP A 151 -6.69 -3.00 10.79
C ASP A 151 -7.81 -2.50 11.72
N GLY A 152 -8.82 -3.32 11.95
CA GLY A 152 -10.03 -2.91 12.66
C GLY A 152 -10.77 -1.76 11.96
N SER A 153 -10.94 -0.64 12.68
CA SER A 153 -11.52 0.60 12.12
C SER A 153 -10.50 1.52 11.47
N MET A 154 -9.22 1.15 11.46
CA MET A 154 -8.15 1.96 10.87
C MET A 154 -7.79 1.50 9.46
N MET A 155 -7.58 2.47 8.57
CA MET A 155 -6.97 2.28 7.27
C MET A 155 -5.57 2.90 7.30
N HIS A 156 -4.53 2.10 7.00
CA HIS A 156 -3.14 2.53 6.99
C HIS A 156 -2.57 2.48 5.58
N TYR A 157 -1.86 3.53 5.19
CA TYR A 157 -1.14 3.64 3.92
C TYR A 157 0.36 3.55 4.21
N TYR A 158 1.02 2.55 3.66
CA TYR A 158 2.45 2.27 3.87
C TYR A 158 3.26 2.64 2.63
N ASN A 159 4.45 3.22 2.84
CA ASN A 159 5.45 3.42 1.80
C ASN A 159 6.32 2.15 1.62
N LYS A 160 7.23 2.19 0.63
CA LYS A 160 8.17 1.10 0.32
C LYS A 160 9.06 0.68 1.52
N ASP A 161 9.32 1.59 2.45
CA ASP A 161 10.16 1.35 3.62
C ASP A 161 9.35 0.75 4.79
N GLY A 162 8.06 0.48 4.57
CA GLY A 162 7.15 -0.08 5.57
C GLY A 162 6.77 0.92 6.67
N GLU A 163 6.89 2.20 6.40
CA GLU A 163 6.45 3.27 7.29
C GLU A 163 5.03 3.68 6.97
N VAL A 164 4.26 3.99 8.00
CA VAL A 164 2.91 4.53 7.84
C VAL A 164 3.02 5.98 7.38
N LYS A 165 2.62 6.25 6.14
CA LYS A 165 2.50 7.60 5.60
C LYS A 165 1.26 8.31 6.15
N ARG A 166 0.17 7.57 6.28
CA ARG A 166 -1.12 8.08 6.68
C ARG A 166 -1.98 7.01 7.33
N SER A 167 -2.83 7.44 8.26
CA SER A 167 -3.84 6.59 8.89
C SER A 167 -5.18 7.32 8.92
N ILE A 168 -6.25 6.61 8.59
CA ILE A 168 -7.62 7.12 8.59
C ILE A 168 -8.46 6.25 9.52
N ASN A 169 -9.16 6.88 10.45
CA ASN A 169 -10.18 6.19 11.25
C ASN A 169 -11.49 6.13 10.45
N MET A 170 -11.81 4.96 9.91
CA MET A 170 -13.00 4.76 9.09
C MET A 170 -14.33 4.98 9.84
N ALA A 171 -14.31 4.92 11.18
CA ALA A 171 -15.48 5.21 12.01
C ALA A 171 -15.62 6.70 12.34
N GLY A 172 -14.61 7.52 12.08
CA GLY A 172 -14.64 8.96 12.32
C GLY A 172 -15.29 9.73 11.17
N ALA A 173 -15.75 10.95 11.48
CA ALA A 173 -16.26 11.86 10.45
C ALA A 173 -15.14 12.27 9.46
N MET A 174 -15.44 12.27 8.17
CA MET A 174 -14.49 12.65 7.14
C MET A 174 -15.17 13.39 5.99
N VAL A 175 -14.42 14.27 5.34
CA VAL A 175 -14.88 15.05 4.17
C VAL A 175 -13.77 15.17 3.13
N ALA A 176 -14.13 15.27 1.86
CA ALA A 176 -13.21 15.53 0.77
C ALA A 176 -13.30 16.99 0.34
N LEU A 177 -12.24 17.77 0.60
CA LEU A 177 -12.04 19.06 -0.07
C LEU A 177 -11.59 18.81 -1.50
N THR A 178 -12.23 19.44 -2.46
CA THR A 178 -11.88 19.28 -3.87
C THR A 178 -11.74 20.63 -4.56
N TYR A 179 -10.73 20.72 -5.43
CA TYR A 179 -10.39 21.95 -6.15
C TYR A 179 -10.34 21.67 -7.65
N ASP A 180 -11.07 22.45 -8.45
CA ASP A 180 -11.17 22.30 -9.88
C ASP A 180 -10.37 23.37 -10.64
N ASP A 181 -10.12 23.13 -11.93
CA ASP A 181 -9.51 24.03 -12.92
C ASP A 181 -8.02 24.31 -12.76
N GLY A 182 -7.41 23.86 -11.65
CA GLY A 182 -5.97 23.99 -11.44
C GLY A 182 -5.13 23.13 -12.38
N PRO A 183 -3.83 23.05 -12.11
CA PRO A 183 -3.08 23.80 -11.08
C PRO A 183 -2.91 25.29 -11.40
N SER A 184 -2.66 26.09 -10.35
CA SER A 184 -2.39 27.52 -10.46
C SER A 184 -1.33 27.98 -9.45
N ASN A 185 -1.01 29.26 -9.45
CA ASN A 185 -0.13 29.87 -8.46
C ASN A 185 -0.67 29.75 -7.02
N TYR A 186 -2.00 29.64 -6.85
CA TYR A 186 -2.65 29.53 -5.55
C TYR A 186 -2.72 28.08 -5.02
N THR A 187 -2.53 27.09 -5.89
CA THR A 187 -2.50 25.68 -5.48
C THR A 187 -1.42 25.43 -4.41
N GLY A 188 -0.23 26.05 -4.57
CA GLY A 188 0.87 25.95 -3.62
C GLY A 188 0.51 26.47 -2.21
N GLU A 189 -0.23 27.57 -2.12
CA GLU A 189 -0.69 28.13 -0.84
C GLU A 189 -1.68 27.20 -0.13
N ILE A 190 -2.57 26.54 -0.88
CA ILE A 190 -3.50 25.54 -0.35
C ILE A 190 -2.74 24.33 0.18
N LEU A 191 -1.75 23.85 -0.56
CA LEU A 191 -0.87 22.74 -0.13
C LEU A 191 -0.10 23.08 1.16
N ASP A 192 0.35 24.33 1.33
CA ASP A 192 1.01 24.77 2.56
C ASP A 192 0.10 24.56 3.78
N VAL A 193 -1.16 24.96 3.67
CA VAL A 193 -2.13 24.81 4.77
C VAL A 193 -2.47 23.34 5.00
N LEU A 194 -2.73 22.57 3.95
CA LEU A 194 -2.98 21.13 4.07
C LEU A 194 -1.82 20.42 4.81
N GLY A 195 -0.57 20.75 4.44
CA GLY A 195 0.62 20.18 5.07
C GLY A 195 0.75 20.52 6.56
N GLN A 196 0.42 21.76 6.98
CA GLN A 196 0.43 22.18 8.39
C GLN A 196 -0.51 21.35 9.26
N TYR A 197 -1.63 20.88 8.70
CA TYR A 197 -2.65 20.10 9.42
C TYR A 197 -2.62 18.61 9.11
N GLY A 198 -1.59 18.11 8.39
CA GLY A 198 -1.48 16.71 8.01
C GLY A 198 -2.68 16.20 7.21
N SER A 199 -3.30 17.09 6.45
CA SER A 199 -4.54 16.89 5.70
C SER A 199 -4.27 16.72 4.22
N THR A 200 -5.23 16.12 3.49
CA THR A 200 -5.17 15.96 2.03
C THR A 200 -6.42 16.49 1.35
N ALA A 201 -6.36 16.65 0.04
CA ALA A 201 -7.46 17.07 -0.80
C ALA A 201 -7.36 16.39 -2.18
N THR A 202 -8.39 16.53 -3.01
CA THR A 202 -8.35 16.09 -4.41
C THR A 202 -8.35 17.31 -5.33
N PHE A 203 -7.39 17.36 -6.24
CA PHE A 203 -7.27 18.42 -7.26
C PHE A 203 -7.68 17.86 -8.61
N PHE A 204 -8.81 18.30 -9.15
CA PHE A 204 -9.26 17.95 -10.49
C PHE A 204 -8.64 18.92 -11.50
N VAL A 205 -7.56 18.46 -12.13
CA VAL A 205 -6.68 19.32 -12.93
C VAL A 205 -7.05 19.35 -14.40
N LEU A 206 -6.83 20.50 -15.05
CA LEU A 206 -6.87 20.62 -16.51
C LEU A 206 -5.56 20.10 -17.10
N GLY A 207 -5.64 19.13 -18.01
CA GLY A 207 -4.46 18.49 -18.59
C GLY A 207 -3.48 19.48 -19.23
N GLN A 208 -3.98 20.51 -19.91
CA GLN A 208 -3.18 21.56 -20.55
C GLN A 208 -2.34 22.43 -19.58
N ARG A 209 -2.64 22.38 -18.27
CA ARG A 209 -1.91 23.16 -17.25
C ARG A 209 -0.86 22.35 -16.50
N VAL A 210 -0.92 21.02 -16.58
CA VAL A 210 -0.11 20.11 -15.76
C VAL A 210 1.40 20.31 -15.98
N SER A 211 1.83 20.49 -17.25
CA SER A 211 3.25 20.69 -17.57
C SER A 211 3.83 21.97 -16.99
N ASP A 212 3.05 23.07 -17.02
CA ASP A 212 3.51 24.37 -16.57
C ASP A 212 3.65 24.46 -15.05
N TYR A 213 2.97 23.57 -14.33
CA TYR A 213 2.96 23.50 -12.86
C TYR A 213 3.42 22.11 -12.35
N ALA A 214 4.32 21.45 -13.09
CA ALA A 214 4.75 20.08 -12.78
C ALA A 214 5.27 19.91 -11.33
N ASP A 215 6.00 20.88 -10.81
CA ASP A 215 6.52 20.83 -9.44
C ASP A 215 5.42 20.92 -8.38
N ILE A 216 4.36 21.68 -8.64
CA ILE A 216 3.18 21.77 -7.76
C ILE A 216 2.42 20.44 -7.76
N ILE A 217 2.25 19.82 -8.92
CA ILE A 217 1.58 18.51 -9.05
C ILE A 217 2.39 17.40 -8.35
N LYS A 218 3.72 17.39 -8.53
CA LYS A 218 4.60 16.45 -7.78
C LYS A 218 4.48 16.64 -6.28
N ARG A 219 4.52 17.88 -5.81
CA ARG A 219 4.37 18.21 -4.40
C ARG A 219 3.03 17.74 -3.85
N ALA A 220 1.92 17.95 -4.58
CA ALA A 220 0.60 17.49 -4.17
C ALA A 220 0.56 15.97 -4.00
N ASP A 221 1.09 15.22 -4.98
CA ASP A 221 1.20 13.76 -4.94
C ASP A 221 2.08 13.27 -3.76
N GLU A 222 3.25 13.86 -3.57
CA GLU A 222 4.17 13.54 -2.46
C GLU A 222 3.54 13.78 -1.08
N MET A 223 2.65 14.75 -0.96
CA MET A 223 1.87 15.03 0.25
C MET A 223 0.69 14.07 0.45
N GLY A 224 0.39 13.19 -0.53
CA GLY A 224 -0.72 12.25 -0.50
C GLY A 224 -2.05 12.86 -0.94
N CYS A 225 -2.05 14.03 -1.58
CA CYS A 225 -3.22 14.56 -2.27
C CYS A 225 -3.49 13.75 -3.54
N GLU A 226 -4.76 13.67 -3.93
CA GLU A 226 -5.19 12.99 -5.14
C GLU A 226 -5.22 13.96 -6.31
N ILE A 227 -4.68 13.54 -7.45
CA ILE A 227 -4.78 14.27 -8.72
C ILE A 227 -5.89 13.60 -9.56
N GLY A 228 -7.00 14.28 -9.70
CA GLY A 228 -8.14 13.87 -10.53
C GLY A 228 -8.13 14.52 -11.91
N ASN A 229 -8.89 13.95 -12.84
CA ASN A 229 -9.02 14.44 -14.22
C ASN A 229 -10.17 15.44 -14.33
N HIS A 230 -9.91 16.64 -14.90
CA HIS A 230 -10.94 17.66 -15.20
C HIS A 230 -11.01 17.99 -16.69
N THR A 231 -10.74 17.02 -17.56
CA THR A 231 -10.55 17.16 -19.01
C THR A 231 -9.26 17.92 -19.38
N TYR A 232 -8.87 17.85 -20.64
CA TYR A 232 -7.64 18.52 -21.09
C TYR A 232 -7.79 20.04 -21.14
N SER A 233 -8.90 20.54 -21.71
CA SER A 233 -9.11 21.97 -22.00
C SER A 233 -10.40 22.55 -21.41
N HIS A 234 -10.90 21.96 -20.31
CA HIS A 234 -12.18 22.33 -19.69
C HIS A 234 -13.38 22.19 -20.64
N LYS A 235 -13.32 21.21 -21.56
CA LYS A 235 -14.39 21.03 -22.55
C LYS A 235 -15.60 20.35 -21.92
N LYS A 236 -16.79 20.93 -22.10
CA LYS A 236 -18.06 20.28 -21.77
C LYS A 236 -18.20 18.99 -22.60
N LEU A 237 -18.46 17.87 -21.93
CA LEU A 237 -18.48 16.55 -22.55
C LEU A 237 -19.84 16.12 -23.08
N THR A 238 -20.95 16.62 -22.50
CA THR A 238 -22.31 16.31 -22.97
C THR A 238 -22.51 16.84 -24.39
N GLY A 239 -23.04 15.98 -25.27
CA GLY A 239 -23.21 16.28 -26.69
C GLY A 239 -21.92 16.18 -27.53
N ALA A 240 -20.77 15.86 -26.92
CA ALA A 240 -19.55 15.59 -27.67
C ALA A 240 -19.54 14.14 -28.17
N GLY A 241 -18.88 13.90 -29.31
CA GLY A 241 -18.64 12.53 -29.78
C GLY A 241 -17.71 11.74 -28.85
N VAL A 242 -17.88 10.40 -28.78
CA VAL A 242 -17.11 9.52 -27.91
C VAL A 242 -15.60 9.70 -28.08
N SER A 243 -15.10 9.84 -29.30
CA SER A 243 -13.67 10.07 -29.56
C SER A 243 -13.14 11.37 -28.94
N VAL A 244 -13.95 12.42 -28.93
CA VAL A 244 -13.60 13.71 -28.32
C VAL A 244 -13.57 13.56 -26.80
N ILE A 245 -14.57 12.87 -26.21
CA ILE A 245 -14.59 12.59 -24.77
C ILE A 245 -13.32 11.84 -24.37
N GLN A 246 -13.01 10.74 -25.06
CA GLN A 246 -11.83 9.91 -24.79
C GLN A 246 -10.52 10.68 -24.94
N SER A 247 -10.35 11.50 -25.98
CA SER A 247 -9.16 12.34 -26.14
C SER A 247 -8.97 13.27 -24.96
N GLN A 248 -10.02 13.99 -24.54
CA GLN A 248 -9.97 14.91 -23.38
C GLN A 248 -9.52 14.21 -22.09
N ILE A 249 -9.95 12.95 -21.90
CA ILE A 249 -9.57 12.15 -20.74
C ILE A 249 -8.14 11.62 -20.87
N TRP A 250 -7.79 11.01 -22.01
CA TRP A 250 -6.48 10.39 -22.22
C TRP A 250 -5.34 11.39 -22.23
N ASP A 251 -5.53 12.56 -22.87
CA ASP A 251 -4.52 13.60 -22.94
C ASP A 251 -4.22 14.16 -21.52
N THR A 252 -5.25 14.30 -20.68
CA THR A 252 -5.06 14.68 -19.28
C THR A 252 -4.34 13.59 -18.49
N ASN A 253 -4.78 12.33 -18.62
CA ASN A 253 -4.15 11.19 -17.95
C ASN A 253 -2.68 11.07 -18.35
N ALA A 254 -2.35 11.23 -19.62
CA ALA A 254 -0.97 11.22 -20.11
C ALA A 254 -0.13 12.36 -19.54
N ALA A 255 -0.68 13.57 -19.47
CA ALA A 255 0.00 14.72 -18.88
C ALA A 255 0.33 14.47 -17.39
N VAL A 256 -0.62 13.97 -16.61
CA VAL A 256 -0.42 13.64 -15.19
C VAL A 256 0.57 12.48 -15.02
N MET A 257 0.42 11.39 -15.80
CA MET A 257 1.33 10.24 -15.77
C MET A 257 2.78 10.64 -16.04
N ASN A 258 3.02 11.57 -16.95
CA ASN A 258 4.37 12.05 -17.26
C ASN A 258 5.02 12.81 -16.09
N VAL A 259 4.23 13.37 -15.18
CA VAL A 259 4.72 14.16 -14.04
C VAL A 259 4.91 13.31 -12.78
N ILE A 260 3.91 12.49 -12.42
CA ILE A 260 3.89 11.75 -11.14
C ILE A 260 4.00 10.22 -11.31
N GLY A 261 4.04 9.71 -12.55
CA GLY A 261 4.19 8.27 -12.81
C GLY A 261 2.92 7.44 -12.58
N SER A 262 1.78 8.08 -12.29
CA SER A 262 0.47 7.43 -12.13
C SER A 262 -0.62 8.24 -12.86
N SER A 263 -1.66 7.54 -13.33
CA SER A 263 -2.81 8.21 -13.97
C SER A 263 -3.90 8.52 -12.95
N PRO A 264 -4.70 9.59 -13.16
CA PRO A 264 -5.93 9.81 -12.43
C PRO A 264 -6.86 8.60 -12.43
N VAL A 265 -7.48 8.31 -11.29
CA VAL A 265 -8.43 7.20 -11.12
C VAL A 265 -9.89 7.65 -11.03
N ALA A 266 -10.12 8.95 -10.92
CA ALA A 266 -11.42 9.61 -10.88
C ALA A 266 -11.42 10.88 -11.73
N MET A 267 -12.58 11.26 -12.24
CA MET A 267 -12.73 12.49 -13.00
C MET A 267 -13.91 13.33 -12.50
N ARG A 268 -13.82 14.63 -12.72
CA ARG A 268 -14.96 15.54 -12.58
C ARG A 268 -15.26 16.17 -13.93
N PRO A 269 -16.49 15.98 -14.47
CA PRO A 269 -16.83 16.63 -15.74
C PRO A 269 -17.00 18.13 -15.55
N PRO A 270 -16.49 18.99 -16.45
CA PRO A 270 -16.68 20.44 -16.40
C PRO A 270 -18.13 20.85 -16.19
N GLY A 271 -18.35 21.69 -15.15
CA GLY A 271 -19.68 22.10 -14.71
C GLY A 271 -20.59 20.98 -14.22
N GLY A 272 -20.04 19.82 -13.85
CA GLY A 272 -20.80 18.64 -13.43
C GLY A 272 -21.64 18.00 -14.54
N SER A 273 -21.46 18.41 -15.79
CA SER A 273 -22.31 18.01 -16.91
C SER A 273 -22.00 16.62 -17.44
N HIS A 274 -22.93 15.69 -17.29
CA HIS A 274 -22.80 14.29 -17.71
C HIS A 274 -24.11 13.75 -18.27
N ASP A 275 -24.01 12.72 -19.07
CA ASP A 275 -25.10 11.89 -19.59
C ASP A 275 -24.61 10.44 -19.71
N GLN A 276 -25.45 9.52 -20.18
CA GLN A 276 -25.11 8.12 -20.30
C GLN A 276 -23.90 7.88 -21.23
N THR A 277 -23.75 8.70 -22.29
CA THR A 277 -22.65 8.61 -23.23
C THR A 277 -21.33 8.98 -22.52
N VAL A 278 -21.32 10.07 -21.75
CA VAL A 278 -20.16 10.50 -20.96
C VAL A 278 -19.80 9.42 -19.94
N CYS A 279 -20.79 8.94 -19.14
CA CYS A 279 -20.54 7.91 -18.12
C CYS A 279 -19.91 6.62 -18.71
N SER A 280 -20.36 6.21 -19.90
CA SER A 280 -19.83 5.03 -20.58
C SER A 280 -18.45 5.25 -21.22
N ALA A 281 -18.15 6.47 -21.67
CA ALA A 281 -16.96 6.78 -22.47
C ALA A 281 -15.73 7.13 -21.62
N VAL A 282 -15.91 7.65 -20.39
CA VAL A 282 -14.79 8.16 -19.57
C VAL A 282 -13.95 7.05 -18.93
N GLY A 283 -14.51 5.84 -18.71
CA GLY A 283 -13.78 4.67 -18.17
C GLY A 283 -13.36 4.79 -16.70
N MET A 284 -13.84 5.80 -15.95
CA MET A 284 -13.55 6.02 -14.54
C MET A 284 -14.77 6.60 -13.80
N PRO A 285 -14.80 6.62 -12.45
CA PRO A 285 -15.86 7.26 -11.68
C PRO A 285 -15.97 8.75 -11.96
N LEU A 286 -17.21 9.26 -11.99
CA LEU A 286 -17.52 10.68 -12.13
C LEU A 286 -17.85 11.27 -10.76
N ILE A 287 -17.07 12.25 -10.34
CA ILE A 287 -17.17 12.87 -9.02
C ILE A 287 -17.83 14.25 -9.17
N LEU A 288 -18.99 14.38 -8.57
CA LEU A 288 -19.66 15.65 -8.42
C LEU A 288 -19.42 16.20 -7.00
N TRP A 289 -20.36 16.90 -6.42
CA TRP A 289 -20.25 17.50 -5.09
C TRP A 289 -21.60 17.52 -4.37
N SER A 290 -21.56 17.59 -3.06
CA SER A 290 -22.71 17.81 -2.19
C SER A 290 -22.78 19.25 -1.69
N ILE A 291 -21.64 19.95 -1.66
CA ILE A 291 -21.56 21.38 -1.32
C ILE A 291 -20.89 22.13 -2.48
N ASP A 292 -21.64 23.05 -3.09
CA ASP A 292 -21.11 24.03 -4.06
C ASP A 292 -20.85 25.34 -3.32
N THR A 293 -19.60 25.73 -3.18
CA THR A 293 -19.25 26.97 -2.48
C THR A 293 -19.52 28.22 -3.31
N ARG A 294 -19.69 28.07 -4.63
CA ARG A 294 -19.81 29.15 -5.61
C ARG A 294 -18.69 30.19 -5.52
N ASP A 295 -17.50 29.77 -5.09
CA ASP A 295 -16.30 30.61 -4.98
C ASP A 295 -15.92 31.26 -6.31
N TRP A 296 -16.11 30.53 -7.43
CA TRP A 296 -15.90 30.99 -8.78
C TRP A 296 -16.82 32.20 -9.15
N GLN A 297 -18.00 32.30 -8.51
CA GLN A 297 -18.98 33.35 -8.77
C GLN A 297 -18.83 34.51 -7.78
N THR A 298 -18.76 34.20 -6.49
CA THR A 298 -18.75 35.20 -5.40
C THR A 298 -17.41 35.91 -5.27
N ARG A 299 -16.30 35.22 -5.56
CA ARG A 299 -14.93 35.73 -5.35
C ARG A 299 -14.74 36.35 -3.98
N ASN A 300 -15.34 35.73 -2.95
CA ASN A 300 -15.34 36.19 -1.57
C ASN A 300 -15.00 35.06 -0.61
N ALA A 301 -13.89 35.22 0.10
CA ALA A 301 -13.39 34.20 1.03
C ALA A 301 -14.40 33.90 2.17
N VAL A 302 -15.05 34.90 2.74
CA VAL A 302 -16.02 34.72 3.83
C VAL A 302 -17.25 33.97 3.35
N SER A 303 -17.75 34.26 2.14
CA SER A 303 -18.86 33.52 1.52
C SER A 303 -18.51 32.04 1.34
N THR A 304 -17.31 31.76 0.84
CA THR A 304 -16.79 30.39 0.64
C THR A 304 -16.66 29.65 1.99
N GLN A 305 -16.12 30.33 3.03
CA GLN A 305 -16.01 29.75 4.37
C GLN A 305 -17.39 29.36 4.94
N ARG A 306 -18.38 30.26 4.85
CA ARG A 306 -19.75 30.01 5.33
C ARG A 306 -20.40 28.85 4.60
N ALA A 307 -20.28 28.80 3.27
CA ALA A 307 -20.84 27.72 2.45
C ALA A 307 -20.36 26.33 2.91
N VAL A 308 -19.12 26.24 3.39
CA VAL A 308 -18.56 24.99 3.93
C VAL A 308 -18.95 24.80 5.39
N LEU A 309 -18.54 25.72 6.28
CA LEU A 309 -18.55 25.51 7.71
C LEU A 309 -19.95 25.43 8.33
N GLU A 310 -20.96 26.09 7.70
CA GLU A 310 -22.35 26.05 8.14
C GLU A 310 -23.13 24.81 7.67
N HIS A 311 -22.63 24.09 6.64
CA HIS A 311 -23.41 23.02 6.00
C HIS A 311 -22.73 21.66 5.97
N VAL A 312 -21.44 21.57 6.29
CA VAL A 312 -20.64 20.36 6.18
C VAL A 312 -21.17 19.20 7.03
N LYS A 313 -21.20 18.01 6.45
CA LYS A 313 -21.58 16.74 7.08
C LYS A 313 -20.58 15.64 6.71
N ASP A 314 -20.56 14.59 7.52
CA ASP A 314 -19.76 13.39 7.23
C ASP A 314 -20.08 12.85 5.84
N GLY A 315 -19.02 12.56 5.08
CA GLY A 315 -19.11 12.04 3.73
C GLY A 315 -19.30 13.07 2.61
N ASP A 316 -19.29 14.37 2.93
CA ASP A 316 -19.44 15.42 1.92
C ASP A 316 -18.23 15.55 1.00
N ILE A 317 -18.51 15.89 -0.26
CA ILE A 317 -17.53 16.31 -1.26
C ILE A 317 -17.79 17.79 -1.52
N ILE A 318 -16.77 18.62 -1.30
CA ILE A 318 -16.88 20.10 -1.32
C ILE A 318 -16.19 20.62 -2.57
N LEU A 319 -16.93 21.34 -3.42
CA LEU A 319 -16.42 21.98 -4.63
C LEU A 319 -15.86 23.36 -4.33
N MET A 320 -14.61 23.57 -4.72
CA MET A 320 -13.90 24.85 -4.78
C MET A 320 -13.04 24.89 -6.05
N HIS A 321 -12.37 26.02 -6.31
CA HIS A 321 -11.50 26.19 -7.48
C HIS A 321 -10.18 26.84 -7.05
N ASP A 322 -9.05 26.18 -7.29
CA ASP A 322 -7.72 26.68 -6.90
C ASP A 322 -7.13 27.72 -7.89
N LEU A 323 -7.98 28.30 -8.72
CA LEU A 323 -7.62 29.42 -9.61
C LEU A 323 -7.64 30.78 -8.93
N TYR A 324 -8.23 30.90 -7.72
CA TYR A 324 -8.58 32.18 -7.13
C TYR A 324 -7.92 32.43 -5.79
N SER A 325 -7.34 33.61 -5.60
CA SER A 325 -6.73 34.01 -4.33
C SER A 325 -7.71 33.96 -3.16
N GLN A 326 -8.98 34.28 -3.38
CA GLN A 326 -10.04 34.24 -2.37
C GLN A 326 -10.34 32.82 -1.91
N THR A 327 -10.19 31.82 -2.77
CA THR A 327 -10.33 30.40 -2.41
C THR A 327 -9.13 29.93 -1.59
N ALA A 328 -7.91 30.34 -1.96
CA ALA A 328 -6.72 30.06 -1.14
C ALA A 328 -6.84 30.73 0.25
N GLU A 329 -7.30 31.98 0.32
CA GLU A 329 -7.60 32.69 1.58
C GLU A 329 -8.67 31.94 2.39
N ALA A 330 -9.78 31.52 1.75
CA ALA A 330 -10.83 30.75 2.43
C ALA A 330 -10.30 29.44 3.00
N SER A 331 -9.45 28.73 2.26
CA SER A 331 -8.84 27.47 2.67
C SER A 331 -7.99 27.59 3.93
N ARG A 332 -7.36 28.74 4.18
CA ARG A 332 -6.61 29.03 5.41
C ARG A 332 -7.50 29.04 6.68
N THR A 333 -8.80 29.22 6.53
CA THR A 333 -9.78 29.12 7.60
C THR A 333 -10.51 27.79 7.59
N ILE A 334 -10.96 27.32 6.43
CA ILE A 334 -11.76 26.09 6.27
C ILE A 334 -10.99 24.88 6.80
N ILE A 335 -9.74 24.70 6.40
CA ILE A 335 -8.93 23.51 6.74
C ILE A 335 -8.76 23.39 8.26
N PRO A 336 -8.23 24.39 9.00
CA PRO A 336 -8.08 24.27 10.45
C PRO A 336 -9.41 24.12 11.19
N GLU A 337 -10.47 24.81 10.75
CA GLU A 337 -11.76 24.70 11.39
C GLU A 337 -12.40 23.33 11.23
N LEU A 338 -12.34 22.71 10.06
CA LEU A 338 -12.81 21.34 9.85
C LEU A 338 -12.04 20.33 10.73
N VAL A 339 -10.72 20.47 10.82
CA VAL A 339 -9.89 19.64 11.71
C VAL A 339 -10.29 19.86 13.17
N ARG A 340 -10.51 21.11 13.60
CA ARG A 340 -10.98 21.46 14.97
C ARG A 340 -12.37 20.88 15.26
N MET A 341 -13.24 20.82 14.26
CA MET A 341 -14.57 20.18 14.34
C MET A 341 -14.50 18.65 14.40
N GLY A 342 -13.30 18.05 14.25
CA GLY A 342 -13.08 16.61 14.31
C GLY A 342 -13.21 15.89 12.97
N TYR A 343 -13.30 16.60 11.85
CA TYR A 343 -13.29 15.97 10.52
C TYR A 343 -11.87 15.57 10.12
N GLN A 344 -11.76 14.39 9.55
CA GLN A 344 -10.57 13.96 8.80
C GLN A 344 -10.71 14.46 7.36
N LEU A 345 -9.78 15.28 6.89
CA LEU A 345 -9.74 15.75 5.52
C LEU A 345 -9.01 14.72 4.67
N VAL A 346 -9.76 14.07 3.80
CA VAL A 346 -9.31 12.92 3.01
C VAL A 346 -9.47 13.21 1.51
N THR A 347 -8.81 12.42 0.67
CA THR A 347 -9.06 12.45 -0.78
C THR A 347 -10.42 11.82 -1.10
N VAL A 348 -10.93 12.06 -2.31
CA VAL A 348 -12.18 11.42 -2.77
C VAL A 348 -12.04 9.90 -2.80
N SER A 349 -10.91 9.38 -3.28
CA SER A 349 -10.65 7.95 -3.30
C SER A 349 -10.58 7.35 -1.90
N GLU A 350 -9.90 8.01 -0.94
CA GLU A 350 -9.87 7.60 0.46
C GLU A 350 -11.27 7.59 1.10
N LEU A 351 -12.08 8.63 0.82
CA LEU A 351 -13.45 8.72 1.31
C LEU A 351 -14.31 7.58 0.76
N ALA A 352 -14.22 7.33 -0.55
CA ALA A 352 -14.91 6.23 -1.20
C ALA A 352 -14.50 4.87 -0.62
N ASP A 353 -13.19 4.61 -0.46
CA ASP A 353 -12.66 3.37 0.09
C ASP A 353 -13.19 3.08 1.51
N CYS A 354 -13.37 4.12 2.31
CA CYS A 354 -13.92 4.00 3.66
C CYS A 354 -15.45 3.81 3.69
N ARG A 355 -16.17 4.14 2.63
CA ARG A 355 -17.63 4.23 2.59
C ARG A 355 -18.29 3.39 1.48
N GLY A 356 -17.65 2.35 1.00
CA GLY A 356 -18.26 1.38 0.07
C GLY A 356 -17.70 1.37 -1.36
N GLY A 357 -16.75 2.24 -1.66
CA GLY A 357 -16.05 2.25 -2.94
C GLY A 357 -16.77 3.01 -4.06
N MET A 358 -16.13 3.05 -5.22
CA MET A 358 -16.66 3.65 -6.44
C MET A 358 -16.31 2.78 -7.66
N VAL A 359 -17.13 2.86 -8.71
CA VAL A 359 -16.94 2.07 -9.93
C VAL A 359 -16.89 2.95 -11.16
N PRO A 360 -16.20 2.54 -12.24
CA PRO A 360 -16.19 3.25 -13.51
C PRO A 360 -17.62 3.52 -14.03
N GLY A 361 -17.86 4.74 -14.51
CA GLY A 361 -19.18 5.19 -15.00
C GLY A 361 -20.18 5.51 -13.88
N GLY A 362 -19.89 5.19 -12.62
CA GLY A 362 -20.68 5.62 -11.47
C GLY A 362 -20.55 7.13 -11.23
N VAL A 363 -21.63 7.76 -10.73
CA VAL A 363 -21.69 9.20 -10.45
C VAL A 363 -21.90 9.41 -8.94
N TYR A 364 -20.98 10.13 -8.31
CA TYR A 364 -20.94 10.29 -6.86
C TYR A 364 -20.97 11.78 -6.46
N LYS A 365 -21.83 12.12 -5.50
CA LYS A 365 -21.93 13.47 -4.92
C LYS A 365 -21.45 13.54 -3.48
N ALA A 366 -21.51 12.43 -2.78
CA ALA A 366 -21.09 12.23 -1.40
C ALA A 366 -20.90 10.73 -1.16
N PHE A 367 -20.23 10.36 -0.07
CA PHE A 367 -20.09 8.98 0.41
C PHE A 367 -20.54 8.91 1.88
N ARG A 368 -21.77 8.43 2.13
CA ARG A 368 -22.42 8.40 3.45
C ARG A 368 -22.75 7.00 3.91
#